data_486668fb389c19d85ada75b8304cd3e5
#
_entry.id   486668fb389c19d85ada75b8304cd3e5
#
_cell.length_a   1.000
_cell.length_b   1.000
_cell.length_c   1.000
_cell.angle_alpha   90.00
_cell.angle_beta   90.00
_cell.angle_gamma   90.00
#
_symmetry.space_group_name_H-M   'P 1'
#
loop_
_entity.id
_entity.type
_entity.pdbx_description
1 polymer ?
#
loop_
_entity_poly.entity_id
_entity_poly.type
_entity_poly.pdbx_seq_one_letter_code
_entity_poly.pdbx_strand_id
1 'polypeptide(L)'
;MYSFLKIDLYIRILYIINMSVDIENICGNNSLSSKHSNYHKIRTYTNEEYNIVSFELKKNIENLKTAEDITKFQKHIQRSYKISLSKANLIYFYNSLDIDNLALKRLITKKKSKSNSGVIVVTVLTSGTPEYTDDDGNKVVGKFSCRHNCAYCPNEKAHEGNNWIDQPRSYLYSEPAVLRANENKFDPILQFNSRIEALINMGHVVDKLEIIVLGGTWSNYHKNYKDFFITATYYAANTYYEQREMLSLEEEIAINENAKIHIIGLTLETRPDTITLDEIREFRRYNCTRVQIGVQHTNNNVLKKIKRGHSIEKSHEAIRLLKDNGYKVDIHLMPNLPGSSYELDKEMLETSLYDERIQVDQYKIYPTAVVPWTQIKEWYEKGEYVPYDDLLLYELIKEFKKKVQKWKRLNRIIRDIPSTYISGGYKHEYVNMRQLLQNDMKKNKWGCNCIRCREIKDTGVKPEDIHLDIVTYPASGGTEYFISYETDKHLIGFIRLRLANNVDKNDQLNILHDAALIRELHVYSNLSDVGNNLEESYQHKGYGKSLVAEAEKIAKNMGYPKIAIISGTGVRNYYRKLGYTLNDTYMVKMF
;
A
#
# COMPACT_ATOMS: atom_id res chain seq x y z
N MET A 1 9.03 40.52 -2.21
CA MET A 1 8.68 39.33 -1.44
C MET A 1 8.72 38.01 -2.26
N TYR A 2 8.46 38.02 -3.56
CA TYR A 2 8.54 36.83 -4.45
C TYR A 2 9.98 36.39 -4.83
N SER A 3 10.97 37.27 -4.74
CA SER A 3 12.37 36.93 -5.08
C SER A 3 13.14 36.21 -3.97
N PHE A 4 12.78 36.39 -2.71
CA PHE A 4 13.41 35.71 -1.57
C PHE A 4 13.05 34.23 -1.47
N LEU A 5 11.82 33.84 -1.84
CA LEU A 5 11.36 32.46 -1.85
C LEU A 5 12.07 31.58 -2.92
N LYS A 6 12.50 32.18 -4.03
CA LYS A 6 13.24 31.47 -5.09
C LYS A 6 14.69 31.17 -4.70
N ILE A 7 15.33 32.06 -3.96
CA ILE A 7 16.71 31.86 -3.48
C ILE A 7 16.76 30.80 -2.37
N ASP A 8 15.77 30.76 -1.50
CA ASP A 8 15.68 29.77 -0.41
C ASP A 8 15.44 28.34 -0.95
N LEU A 9 14.61 28.18 -1.99
CA LEU A 9 14.40 26.89 -2.66
C LEU A 9 15.68 26.41 -3.38
N TYR A 10 16.46 27.34 -3.96
CA TYR A 10 17.72 27.06 -4.64
C TYR A 10 18.81 26.64 -3.64
N ILE A 11 18.89 27.29 -2.48
CA ILE A 11 19.82 26.94 -1.39
C ILE A 11 19.45 25.58 -0.77
N ARG A 12 18.17 25.25 -0.64
CA ARG A 12 17.70 23.95 -0.12
C ARG A 12 18.01 22.80 -1.06
N ILE A 13 17.92 23.02 -2.38
CA ILE A 13 18.32 22.03 -3.41
C ILE A 13 19.84 21.81 -3.34
N LEU A 14 20.63 22.85 -3.12
CA LEU A 14 22.08 22.76 -2.94
C LEU A 14 22.46 22.07 -1.62
N TYR A 15 21.67 22.24 -0.55
CA TYR A 15 21.92 21.58 0.75
C TYR A 15 21.63 20.07 0.69
N ILE A 16 20.57 19.66 -0.05
CA ILE A 16 20.28 18.25 -0.31
C ILE A 16 21.35 17.61 -1.20
N ILE A 17 21.91 18.37 -2.14
CA ILE A 17 23.03 17.92 -2.99
C ILE A 17 24.32 17.79 -2.16
N ASN A 18 24.59 18.69 -1.22
CA ASN A 18 25.79 18.62 -0.37
C ASN A 18 25.71 17.50 0.69
N MET A 19 24.53 17.13 1.18
CA MET A 19 24.39 15.95 2.05
C MET A 19 24.66 14.63 1.31
N SER A 20 24.56 14.59 -0.04
CA SER A 20 24.94 13.42 -0.83
C SER A 20 26.46 13.29 -1.05
N VAL A 21 27.24 14.37 -0.85
CA VAL A 21 28.70 14.38 -1.03
C VAL A 21 29.44 13.84 0.19
N ASP A 22 28.88 14.00 1.40
CA ASP A 22 29.50 13.48 2.64
C ASP A 22 29.33 11.96 2.84
N ILE A 23 28.43 11.32 2.08
CA ILE A 23 28.23 9.86 2.13
C ILE A 23 29.29 9.09 1.32
N GLU A 24 29.95 9.70 0.35
CA GLU A 24 31.00 9.03 -0.45
C GLU A 24 32.27 8.73 0.32
N ASN A 25 32.54 9.39 1.45
CA ASN A 25 33.74 9.20 2.25
C ASN A 25 33.61 8.11 3.35
N ILE A 26 32.47 7.45 3.50
CA ILE A 26 32.27 6.44 4.57
C ILE A 26 32.20 5.00 4.02
N CYS A 27 32.04 4.80 2.72
CA CYS A 27 31.97 3.47 2.12
C CYS A 27 33.24 3.13 1.34
N GLY A 28 34.17 2.46 2.01
CA GLY A 28 35.29 1.77 1.37
C GLY A 28 34.81 0.72 0.35
N ASN A 29 35.50 0.67 -0.76
CA ASN A 29 35.36 -0.26 -1.88
C ASN A 29 34.90 -1.67 -1.52
N ASN A 30 33.71 -2.07 -1.98
CA ASN A 30 33.41 -3.47 -2.27
C ASN A 30 32.40 -3.60 -3.43
N SER A 31 32.85 -4.23 -4.49
CA SER A 31 32.33 -4.24 -5.85
C SER A 31 31.28 -5.33 -6.15
N LEU A 32 30.19 -5.45 -5.41
CA LEU A 32 29.12 -6.44 -5.76
C LEU A 32 27.67 -5.97 -5.57
N SER A 33 27.41 -4.77 -5.07
CA SER A 33 26.04 -4.26 -4.84
C SER A 33 25.52 -3.26 -5.88
N SER A 34 26.32 -2.89 -6.89
CA SER A 34 26.08 -1.69 -7.72
C SER A 34 25.06 -1.86 -8.86
N LYS A 35 24.57 -3.07 -9.15
CA LYS A 35 23.67 -3.26 -10.32
C LYS A 35 22.19 -2.92 -10.09
N HIS A 36 21.71 -2.79 -8.87
CA HIS A 36 20.28 -2.52 -8.59
C HIS A 36 19.97 -1.09 -8.12
N SER A 37 20.92 -0.35 -7.54
CA SER A 37 20.71 1.03 -7.05
C SER A 37 20.74 2.10 -8.17
N ASN A 38 21.29 1.79 -9.33
CA ASN A 38 21.51 2.77 -10.41
C ASN A 38 20.26 3.16 -11.22
N TYR A 39 19.09 2.58 -10.96
CA TYR A 39 17.89 2.87 -11.75
C TYR A 39 17.19 4.20 -11.43
N HIS A 40 17.56 4.89 -10.35
CA HIS A 40 16.86 6.08 -9.88
C HIS A 40 17.75 7.29 -9.56
N LYS A 41 19.07 7.18 -9.64
CA LYS A 41 19.95 8.34 -9.43
C LYS A 41 19.77 9.34 -10.60
N ILE A 42 19.40 10.56 -10.28
CA ILE A 42 19.50 11.68 -11.22
C ILE A 42 21.00 11.95 -11.40
N ARG A 43 21.46 12.01 -12.66
CA ARG A 43 22.83 12.43 -12.94
C ARG A 43 23.01 13.85 -12.44
N THR A 44 24.10 14.13 -11.75
CA THR A 44 24.52 15.48 -11.43
C THR A 44 25.04 16.16 -12.73
N TYR A 45 24.59 17.37 -12.98
CA TYR A 45 24.98 18.17 -14.14
C TYR A 45 25.88 19.31 -13.71
N THR A 46 26.90 19.63 -14.53
CA THR A 46 27.62 20.89 -14.38
C THR A 46 26.68 22.06 -14.71
N ASN A 47 27.03 23.27 -14.29
CA ASN A 47 26.24 24.47 -14.62
C ASN A 47 26.12 24.67 -16.14
N GLU A 48 27.14 24.34 -16.90
CA GLU A 48 27.17 24.41 -18.35
C GLU A 48 26.19 23.36 -18.96
N GLU A 49 26.32 22.11 -18.56
CA GLU A 49 25.41 21.03 -19.01
C GLU A 49 23.96 21.34 -18.66
N TYR A 50 23.70 21.87 -17.45
CA TYR A 50 22.36 22.30 -17.03
C TYR A 50 21.78 23.37 -17.94
N ASN A 51 22.58 24.40 -18.24
CA ASN A 51 22.16 25.50 -19.11
C ASN A 51 21.87 25.02 -20.54
N ILE A 52 22.71 24.14 -21.09
CA ILE A 52 22.52 23.57 -22.43
C ILE A 52 21.20 22.76 -22.49
N VAL A 53 21.00 21.83 -21.56
CA VAL A 53 19.78 21.00 -21.57
C VAL A 53 18.53 21.84 -21.34
N SER A 54 18.60 22.83 -20.44
CA SER A 54 17.49 23.76 -20.16
C SER A 54 17.10 24.58 -21.38
N PHE A 55 18.08 25.11 -22.10
CA PHE A 55 17.88 25.88 -23.32
C PHE A 55 17.23 25.01 -24.41
N GLU A 56 17.83 23.85 -24.69
CA GLU A 56 17.35 22.93 -25.71
C GLU A 56 15.95 22.37 -25.38
N LEU A 57 15.66 22.09 -24.11
CA LEU A 57 14.34 21.62 -23.70
C LEU A 57 13.28 22.70 -23.90
N LYS A 58 13.54 23.94 -23.47
CA LYS A 58 12.61 25.08 -23.68
C LYS A 58 12.35 25.33 -25.16
N LYS A 59 13.38 25.28 -25.99
CA LYS A 59 13.30 25.49 -27.44
C LYS A 59 12.46 24.43 -28.16
N ASN A 60 12.48 23.19 -27.67
CA ASN A 60 11.84 22.05 -28.34
C ASN A 60 10.52 21.61 -27.69
N ILE A 61 10.07 22.25 -26.62
CA ILE A 61 8.95 21.78 -25.79
C ILE A 61 7.67 21.52 -26.58
N GLU A 62 7.34 22.39 -27.53
CA GLU A 62 6.13 22.27 -28.36
C GLU A 62 6.21 21.12 -29.37
N ASN A 63 7.42 20.63 -29.66
CA ASN A 63 7.68 19.56 -30.60
C ASN A 63 7.72 18.16 -29.94
N LEU A 64 7.74 18.10 -28.61
CA LEU A 64 7.82 16.85 -27.84
C LEU A 64 6.42 16.26 -27.59
N LYS A 65 5.77 15.78 -28.65
CA LYS A 65 4.37 15.31 -28.60
C LYS A 65 4.21 13.79 -28.46
N THR A 66 5.25 13.03 -28.80
CA THR A 66 5.22 11.57 -28.76
C THR A 66 6.42 10.96 -28.02
N ALA A 67 6.33 9.69 -27.66
CA ALA A 67 7.46 8.97 -27.06
C ALA A 67 8.66 8.87 -28.00
N GLU A 68 8.42 8.90 -29.32
CA GLU A 68 9.46 8.91 -30.34
C GLU A 68 10.19 10.25 -30.35
N ASP A 69 9.46 11.38 -30.24
CA ASP A 69 10.05 12.71 -30.18
C ASP A 69 10.96 12.84 -28.95
N ILE A 70 10.52 12.34 -27.78
CA ILE A 70 11.36 12.27 -26.58
C ILE A 70 12.66 11.49 -26.85
N THR A 71 12.55 10.34 -27.53
CA THR A 71 13.72 9.53 -27.86
C THR A 71 14.66 10.25 -28.85
N LYS A 72 14.10 10.94 -29.84
CA LYS A 72 14.88 11.75 -30.80
C LYS A 72 15.58 12.90 -30.08
N PHE A 73 14.88 13.59 -29.18
CA PHE A 73 15.46 14.67 -28.37
C PHE A 73 16.60 14.17 -27.48
N GLN A 74 16.43 13.06 -26.77
CA GLN A 74 17.49 12.46 -25.96
C GLN A 74 18.72 12.10 -26.80
N LYS A 75 18.52 11.53 -28.00
CA LYS A 75 19.61 11.22 -28.93
C LYS A 75 20.29 12.48 -29.48
N HIS A 76 19.54 13.53 -29.72
CA HIS A 76 20.08 14.83 -30.16
C HIS A 76 21.03 15.40 -29.09
N ILE A 77 20.58 15.51 -27.84
CA ILE A 77 21.39 15.97 -26.72
C ILE A 77 22.67 15.15 -26.57
N GLN A 78 22.55 13.80 -26.64
CA GLN A 78 23.69 12.90 -26.53
C GLN A 78 24.71 13.08 -27.67
N ARG A 79 24.22 13.29 -28.91
CA ARG A 79 25.09 13.41 -30.08
C ARG A 79 25.76 14.78 -30.14
N SER A 80 25.01 15.86 -29.94
CA SER A 80 25.48 17.23 -30.11
C SER A 80 26.34 17.69 -28.94
N TYR A 81 25.99 17.32 -27.72
CA TYR A 81 26.60 17.84 -26.50
C TYR A 81 27.30 16.78 -25.65
N LYS A 82 27.23 15.50 -26.03
CA LYS A 82 27.77 14.34 -25.27
C LYS A 82 27.12 14.18 -23.88
N ILE A 83 25.96 14.79 -23.65
CA ILE A 83 25.23 14.73 -22.38
C ILE A 83 24.21 13.57 -22.43
N SER A 84 24.34 12.63 -21.50
CA SER A 84 23.36 11.54 -21.34
C SER A 84 22.11 12.04 -20.62
N LEU A 85 20.94 11.89 -21.22
CA LEU A 85 19.68 12.40 -20.72
C LEU A 85 18.65 11.27 -20.59
N SER A 86 18.42 10.77 -19.39
CA SER A 86 17.38 9.77 -19.10
C SER A 86 15.99 10.42 -18.97
N LYS A 87 14.92 9.63 -18.96
CA LYS A 87 13.57 10.14 -18.63
C LYS A 87 13.50 10.74 -17.21
N ALA A 88 14.24 10.21 -16.24
CA ALA A 88 14.29 10.77 -14.88
C ALA A 88 14.95 12.16 -14.90
N ASN A 89 16.02 12.31 -15.69
CA ASN A 89 16.64 13.62 -15.86
C ASN A 89 15.71 14.62 -16.57
N LEU A 90 14.93 14.18 -17.57
CA LEU A 90 13.93 15.05 -18.20
C LEU A 90 12.86 15.52 -17.20
N ILE A 91 12.43 14.66 -16.29
CA ILE A 91 11.51 15.04 -15.20
C ILE A 91 12.16 16.06 -14.27
N TYR A 92 13.43 15.87 -13.92
CA TYR A 92 14.19 16.83 -13.12
C TYR A 92 14.21 18.22 -13.80
N PHE A 93 14.58 18.30 -15.10
CA PHE A 93 14.54 19.57 -15.85
C PHE A 93 13.13 20.14 -15.97
N TYR A 94 12.13 19.29 -16.22
CA TYR A 94 10.72 19.72 -16.26
C TYR A 94 10.32 20.43 -14.97
N ASN A 95 10.63 19.84 -13.81
CA ASN A 95 10.29 20.41 -12.51
C ASN A 95 11.14 21.65 -12.17
N SER A 96 12.45 21.61 -12.44
CA SER A 96 13.36 22.72 -12.11
C SER A 96 13.16 23.97 -12.97
N LEU A 97 12.62 23.80 -14.19
CA LEU A 97 12.34 24.89 -15.10
C LEU A 97 10.89 25.41 -15.01
N ASP A 98 10.11 24.85 -14.08
CA ASP A 98 8.69 25.17 -13.86
C ASP A 98 7.88 25.13 -15.17
N ILE A 99 8.09 24.06 -15.95
CA ILE A 99 7.43 23.89 -17.24
C ILE A 99 5.97 23.47 -17.01
N ASP A 100 5.02 24.27 -17.50
CA ASP A 100 3.60 23.93 -17.49
C ASP A 100 3.18 23.30 -18.83
N ASN A 101 3.50 22.03 -19.01
CA ASN A 101 3.08 21.21 -20.16
C ASN A 101 2.72 19.80 -19.73
N LEU A 102 1.44 19.59 -19.42
CA LEU A 102 0.90 18.32 -18.95
C LEU A 102 1.09 17.16 -19.95
N ALA A 103 1.02 17.44 -21.25
CA ALA A 103 1.21 16.44 -22.29
C ALA A 103 2.65 15.89 -22.24
N LEU A 104 3.63 16.80 -22.14
CA LEU A 104 5.04 16.42 -21.96
C LEU A 104 5.25 15.64 -20.66
N LYS A 105 4.69 16.12 -19.52
CA LYS A 105 4.77 15.43 -18.23
C LYS A 105 4.26 13.99 -18.32
N ARG A 106 3.11 13.78 -18.96
CA ARG A 106 2.55 12.43 -19.21
C ARG A 106 3.48 11.52 -20.03
N LEU A 107 4.19 12.08 -21.02
CA LEU A 107 5.11 11.31 -21.87
C LEU A 107 6.39 10.88 -21.15
N ILE A 108 6.95 11.75 -20.31
CA ILE A 108 8.19 11.47 -19.58
C ILE A 108 7.96 10.67 -18.29
N THR A 109 6.76 10.71 -17.69
CA THR A 109 6.42 9.97 -16.45
C THR A 109 6.62 8.45 -16.63
N LYS A 110 7.37 7.85 -15.70
CA LYS A 110 7.65 6.40 -15.67
C LYS A 110 6.59 5.65 -14.84
N LYS A 111 6.25 4.42 -15.28
CA LYS A 111 5.36 3.50 -14.52
C LYS A 111 4.03 4.15 -14.13
N LYS A 112 3.34 4.78 -15.08
CA LYS A 112 2.06 5.48 -14.92
C LYS A 112 1.02 4.73 -14.05
N SER A 113 1.02 3.39 -14.12
CA SER A 113 0.09 2.55 -13.35
C SER A 113 0.17 2.71 -11.82
N LYS A 114 1.21 3.35 -11.27
CA LYS A 114 1.35 3.57 -9.83
C LYS A 114 0.45 4.69 -9.29
N SER A 115 0.03 5.61 -10.14
CA SER A 115 -0.79 6.76 -9.77
C SER A 115 -2.21 6.73 -10.38
N ASN A 116 -2.56 5.68 -11.15
CA ASN A 116 -3.87 5.60 -11.83
C ASN A 116 -5.07 5.53 -10.86
N SER A 117 -4.85 5.21 -9.59
CA SER A 117 -5.91 5.22 -8.57
C SER A 117 -6.10 6.58 -7.90
N GLY A 118 -5.30 7.59 -8.24
CA GLY A 118 -5.28 8.88 -7.53
C GLY A 118 -4.64 8.82 -6.13
N VAL A 119 -4.07 7.67 -5.76
CA VAL A 119 -3.43 7.43 -4.45
C VAL A 119 -2.10 6.72 -4.66
N ILE A 120 -1.07 7.20 -4.02
CA ILE A 120 0.25 6.56 -4.02
C ILE A 120 0.43 5.71 -2.78
N VAL A 121 0.88 4.47 -2.97
CA VAL A 121 1.18 3.55 -1.86
C VAL A 121 2.65 3.61 -1.51
N VAL A 122 2.94 3.93 -0.26
CA VAL A 122 4.29 3.91 0.34
C VAL A 122 4.35 2.82 1.39
N THR A 123 5.36 1.95 1.28
CA THR A 123 5.61 0.88 2.25
C THR A 123 6.85 1.25 3.06
N VAL A 124 6.71 1.21 4.38
CA VAL A 124 7.78 1.35 5.36
C VAL A 124 7.87 0.09 6.20
N LEU A 125 9.07 -0.35 6.56
CA LEU A 125 9.28 -1.58 7.33
C LEU A 125 9.83 -1.25 8.72
N THR A 126 9.29 -1.94 9.72
CA THR A 126 9.83 -1.93 11.09
C THR A 126 11.12 -2.74 11.17
N SER A 127 12.00 -2.41 12.11
CA SER A 127 13.28 -3.07 12.32
C SER A 127 13.14 -4.45 12.99
N GLY A 128 14.06 -5.37 12.70
CA GLY A 128 14.28 -6.59 13.49
C GLY A 128 14.91 -6.30 14.86
N THR A 129 15.61 -5.16 14.96
CA THR A 129 16.20 -4.61 16.18
C THR A 129 15.65 -3.20 16.41
N PRO A 130 14.42 -3.07 16.94
CA PRO A 130 13.76 -1.77 17.09
C PRO A 130 14.49 -0.88 18.12
N GLU A 131 14.77 0.35 17.74
CA GLU A 131 15.35 1.37 18.62
C GLU A 131 14.28 2.37 19.05
N TYR A 132 14.22 2.69 20.33
CA TYR A 132 13.26 3.65 20.89
C TYR A 132 13.77 4.23 22.20
N THR A 133 13.13 5.30 22.67
CA THR A 133 13.37 5.88 23.99
C THR A 133 12.35 5.30 24.97
N ASP A 134 12.80 4.82 26.12
CA ASP A 134 11.91 4.36 27.19
C ASP A 134 11.25 5.53 27.95
N ASP A 135 10.41 5.22 28.92
CA ASP A 135 9.69 6.23 29.71
C ASP A 135 10.62 7.03 30.63
N ASP A 136 11.82 6.53 30.92
CA ASP A 136 12.87 7.19 31.72
C ASP A 136 13.82 8.04 30.84
N GLY A 137 13.61 8.09 29.52
CA GLY A 137 14.41 8.86 28.57
C GLY A 137 15.67 8.14 28.06
N ASN A 138 15.86 6.86 28.39
CA ASN A 138 17.02 6.09 27.93
C ASN A 138 16.80 5.53 26.55
N LYS A 139 17.86 5.50 25.73
CA LYS A 139 17.85 4.80 24.43
C LYS A 139 17.89 3.29 24.64
N VAL A 140 16.92 2.59 24.10
CA VAL A 140 16.79 1.13 24.15
C VAL A 140 16.92 0.56 22.76
N VAL A 141 17.78 -0.44 22.60
CA VAL A 141 17.84 -1.31 21.40
C VAL A 141 17.15 -2.61 21.76
N GLY A 142 15.92 -2.76 21.28
CA GLY A 142 15.13 -3.96 21.49
C GLY A 142 15.47 -5.07 20.50
N LYS A 143 14.90 -6.25 20.73
CA LYS A 143 14.92 -7.35 19.77
C LYS A 143 13.48 -7.76 19.48
N PHE A 144 13.09 -7.71 18.21
CA PHE A 144 11.75 -8.15 17.84
C PHE A 144 11.61 -9.67 18.10
N SER A 145 10.55 -10.03 18.78
CA SER A 145 10.16 -11.42 18.99
C SER A 145 8.68 -11.61 18.72
N CYS A 146 8.35 -12.53 17.83
CA CYS A 146 6.98 -12.97 17.65
C CYS A 146 6.62 -14.03 18.69
N ARG A 147 5.40 -13.97 19.23
CA ARG A 147 4.92 -14.94 20.24
C ARG A 147 4.95 -16.39 19.75
N HIS A 148 4.83 -16.61 18.44
CA HIS A 148 4.79 -17.93 17.82
C HIS A 148 5.88 -18.09 16.76
N ASN A 149 6.40 -19.32 16.64
CA ASN A 149 7.40 -19.68 15.63
C ASN A 149 6.76 -20.52 14.51
N CYS A 150 6.01 -19.85 13.62
CA CYS A 150 5.35 -20.53 12.50
C CYS A 150 6.36 -21.19 11.56
N ALA A 151 6.11 -22.44 11.15
CA ALA A 151 7.06 -23.25 10.39
C ALA A 151 7.47 -22.66 9.03
N TYR A 152 6.57 -21.92 8.38
CA TYR A 152 6.79 -21.26 7.09
C TYR A 152 7.44 -19.87 7.20
N CYS A 153 7.60 -19.34 8.41
CA CYS A 153 8.00 -17.95 8.61
C CYS A 153 9.53 -17.83 8.68
N PRO A 154 10.20 -17.19 7.70
CA PRO A 154 11.65 -17.04 7.73
C PRO A 154 12.10 -16.17 8.92
N ASN A 155 13.25 -16.53 9.47
CA ASN A 155 13.91 -15.82 10.55
C ASN A 155 15.37 -15.59 10.17
N GLU A 156 15.59 -14.73 9.20
CA GLU A 156 16.90 -14.41 8.69
C GLU A 156 17.68 -13.56 9.70
N LYS A 157 18.66 -14.20 10.34
CA LYS A 157 19.56 -13.53 11.28
C LYS A 157 20.71 -12.84 10.57
N ALA A 158 21.43 -12.01 11.30
CA ALA A 158 22.64 -11.35 10.86
C ALA A 158 23.66 -12.37 10.33
N HIS A 159 24.12 -12.19 9.08
CA HIS A 159 25.16 -12.97 8.43
C HIS A 159 25.85 -12.12 7.33
N GLU A 160 26.95 -12.61 6.77
CA GLU A 160 27.71 -11.87 5.76
C GLU A 160 26.84 -11.42 4.55
N GLY A 161 25.96 -12.29 4.06
CA GLY A 161 25.11 -12.02 2.90
C GLY A 161 24.04 -10.95 3.11
N ASN A 162 23.79 -10.50 4.35
CA ASN A 162 22.84 -9.44 4.68
C ASN A 162 23.48 -8.29 5.48
N ASN A 163 24.79 -8.06 5.29
CA ASN A 163 25.57 -7.02 5.96
C ASN A 163 25.51 -7.08 7.49
N TRP A 164 25.40 -8.29 8.06
CA TRP A 164 25.31 -8.54 9.50
C TRP A 164 24.13 -7.84 10.18
N ILE A 165 22.98 -7.72 9.49
CA ILE A 165 21.77 -7.07 10.00
C ILE A 165 20.66 -8.12 10.19
N ASP A 166 20.09 -8.21 11.40
CA ASP A 166 18.90 -9.04 11.69
C ASP A 166 17.71 -8.51 10.88
N GLN A 167 17.10 -9.38 10.07
CA GLN A 167 15.93 -8.98 9.28
C GLN A 167 14.63 -9.06 10.09
N PRO A 168 13.63 -8.21 9.79
CA PRO A 168 12.33 -8.32 10.44
C PRO A 168 11.72 -9.71 10.17
N ARG A 169 11.10 -10.29 11.19
CA ARG A 169 10.50 -11.62 11.09
C ARG A 169 9.54 -11.72 9.91
N SER A 170 9.56 -12.83 9.19
CA SER A 170 8.79 -13.08 7.96
C SER A 170 9.33 -12.42 6.69
N TYR A 171 10.42 -11.67 6.76
CA TYR A 171 11.00 -10.96 5.61
C TYR A 171 12.43 -11.42 5.35
N LEU A 172 12.83 -11.41 4.06
CA LEU A 172 14.16 -11.78 3.60
C LEU A 172 14.90 -10.54 3.09
N TYR A 173 16.20 -10.46 3.36
CA TYR A 173 17.05 -9.32 3.01
C TYR A 173 16.88 -8.84 1.57
N SER A 174 16.84 -9.78 0.62
CA SER A 174 16.79 -9.46 -0.82
C SER A 174 15.39 -9.12 -1.36
N GLU A 175 14.33 -9.15 -0.55
CA GLU A 175 13.03 -8.66 -0.99
C GLU A 175 13.09 -7.14 -1.29
N PRO A 176 12.52 -6.64 -2.40
CA PRO A 176 12.73 -5.26 -2.84
C PRO A 176 12.33 -4.17 -1.82
N ALA A 177 11.36 -4.46 -0.96
CA ALA A 177 10.96 -3.52 0.11
C ALA A 177 11.96 -3.55 1.28
N VAL A 178 12.49 -4.73 1.57
CA VAL A 178 13.46 -4.95 2.65
C VAL A 178 14.82 -4.38 2.30
N LEU A 179 15.28 -4.54 1.05
CA LEU A 179 16.51 -3.89 0.57
C LEU A 179 16.47 -2.39 0.80
N ARG A 180 15.35 -1.72 0.41
CA ARG A 180 15.20 -0.28 0.66
C ARG A 180 15.20 0.07 2.15
N ALA A 181 14.60 -0.78 2.98
CA ALA A 181 14.60 -0.55 4.43
C ALA A 181 16.00 -0.69 5.03
N ASN A 182 16.78 -1.69 4.59
CA ASN A 182 18.19 -1.86 4.98
C ASN A 182 19.04 -0.66 4.53
N GLU A 183 18.90 -0.20 3.27
CA GLU A 183 19.58 0.99 2.75
C GLU A 183 19.28 2.25 3.59
N ASN A 184 18.10 2.32 4.20
CA ASN A 184 17.64 3.39 5.07
C ASN A 184 17.69 3.03 6.57
N LYS A 185 18.47 2.01 6.96
CA LYS A 185 18.66 1.59 8.36
C LYS A 185 17.35 1.32 9.13
N PHE A 186 16.29 0.94 8.44
CA PHE A 186 14.92 0.79 8.97
C PHE A 186 14.36 2.06 9.63
N ASP A 187 15.01 3.21 9.48
CA ASP A 187 14.51 4.50 9.95
C ASP A 187 13.26 4.91 9.15
N PRO A 188 12.12 5.20 9.79
CA PRO A 188 10.86 5.52 9.10
C PRO A 188 10.94 6.82 8.29
N ILE A 189 11.69 7.83 8.73
CA ILE A 189 11.84 9.11 8.04
C ILE A 189 12.67 8.91 6.76
N LEU A 190 13.80 8.23 6.88
CA LEU A 190 14.68 7.97 5.73
C LEU A 190 13.97 7.08 4.68
N GLN A 191 13.27 6.03 5.12
CA GLN A 191 12.50 5.16 4.21
C GLN A 191 11.41 5.96 3.48
N PHE A 192 10.69 6.81 4.20
CA PHE A 192 9.66 7.67 3.64
C PHE A 192 10.25 8.61 2.60
N ASN A 193 11.24 9.41 2.99
CA ASN A 193 11.86 10.43 2.14
C ASN A 193 12.48 9.83 0.86
N SER A 194 13.27 8.77 1.00
CA SER A 194 13.84 8.04 -0.14
C SER A 194 12.76 7.54 -1.10
N ARG A 195 11.62 7.07 -0.57
CA ARG A 195 10.52 6.58 -1.39
C ARG A 195 9.77 7.71 -2.10
N ILE A 196 9.50 8.83 -1.43
CA ILE A 196 8.86 10.01 -2.01
C ILE A 196 9.73 10.59 -3.11
N GLU A 197 11.02 10.78 -2.84
CA GLU A 197 11.97 11.27 -3.83
C GLU A 197 12.00 10.39 -5.09
N ALA A 198 12.09 9.07 -4.93
CA ALA A 198 12.04 8.13 -6.06
C ALA A 198 10.74 8.24 -6.88
N LEU A 199 9.61 8.55 -6.26
CA LEU A 199 8.32 8.73 -6.94
C LEU A 199 8.26 10.06 -7.69
N ILE A 200 8.71 11.15 -7.08
CA ILE A 200 8.82 12.47 -7.72
C ILE A 200 9.76 12.37 -8.93
N ASN A 201 10.91 11.71 -8.77
CA ASN A 201 11.88 11.48 -9.85
C ASN A 201 11.36 10.58 -10.99
N MET A 202 10.28 9.84 -10.74
CA MET A 202 9.54 9.11 -11.77
C MET A 202 8.41 9.94 -12.43
N GLY A 203 8.18 11.18 -11.96
CA GLY A 203 7.18 12.11 -12.49
C GLY A 203 5.81 11.99 -11.84
N HIS A 204 5.66 11.27 -10.72
CA HIS A 204 4.39 11.18 -10.02
C HIS A 204 4.12 12.44 -9.19
N VAL A 205 2.85 12.87 -9.16
CA VAL A 205 2.36 13.84 -8.16
C VAL A 205 2.18 13.09 -6.85
N VAL A 206 2.81 13.59 -5.79
CA VAL A 206 2.79 12.97 -4.47
C VAL A 206 2.05 13.89 -3.51
N ASP A 207 0.73 13.77 -3.47
CA ASP A 207 -0.15 14.56 -2.61
C ASP A 207 -0.97 13.67 -1.65
N LYS A 208 -1.42 12.48 -2.10
CA LYS A 208 -2.27 11.56 -1.34
C LYS A 208 -1.61 10.20 -1.20
N LEU A 209 -1.28 9.85 0.03
CA LEU A 209 -0.57 8.62 0.34
C LEU A 209 -1.42 7.62 1.13
N GLU A 210 -1.32 6.37 0.77
CA GLU A 210 -1.62 5.25 1.64
C GLU A 210 -0.31 4.65 2.15
N ILE A 211 -0.11 4.70 3.46
CA ILE A 211 1.06 4.12 4.14
C ILE A 211 0.76 2.67 4.51
N ILE A 212 1.69 1.77 4.22
CA ILE A 212 1.63 0.37 4.65
C ILE A 212 2.85 0.10 5.51
N VAL A 213 2.61 -0.16 6.80
CA VAL A 213 3.65 -0.60 7.73
C VAL A 213 3.74 -2.12 7.68
N LEU A 214 4.89 -2.63 7.33
CA LEU A 214 5.24 -4.05 7.29
C LEU A 214 6.40 -4.33 8.25
N GLY A 215 6.78 -5.59 8.45
CA GLY A 215 7.96 -5.97 9.22
C GLY A 215 7.68 -6.95 10.36
N GLY A 216 6.64 -7.75 10.24
CA GLY A 216 6.24 -8.77 11.21
C GLY A 216 4.91 -8.45 11.88
N THR A 217 4.71 -8.97 13.10
CA THR A 217 3.49 -8.75 13.85
C THR A 217 3.55 -7.39 14.56
N TRP A 218 2.86 -6.38 14.03
CA TRP A 218 2.85 -5.02 14.60
C TRP A 218 2.56 -4.99 16.11
N SER A 219 1.55 -5.73 16.54
CA SER A 219 1.10 -5.78 17.94
C SER A 219 2.13 -6.32 18.93
N ASN A 220 3.23 -6.92 18.44
CA ASN A 220 4.30 -7.47 19.28
C ASN A 220 5.48 -6.51 19.51
N TYR A 221 5.45 -5.34 18.87
CA TYR A 221 6.45 -4.30 19.15
C TYR A 221 6.15 -3.55 20.44
N HIS A 222 7.20 -3.05 21.10
CA HIS A 222 7.05 -2.20 22.28
C HIS A 222 6.26 -0.95 21.96
N LYS A 223 5.44 -0.48 22.90
CA LYS A 223 4.56 0.68 22.70
C LYS A 223 5.34 1.91 22.25
N ASN A 224 6.45 2.25 22.93
CA ASN A 224 7.24 3.44 22.62
C ASN A 224 7.85 3.38 21.20
N TYR A 225 8.26 2.17 20.73
CA TYR A 225 8.69 2.00 19.35
C TYR A 225 7.55 2.21 18.36
N LYS A 226 6.36 1.68 18.64
CA LYS A 226 5.16 1.87 17.80
C LYS A 226 4.80 3.35 17.71
N ASP A 227 4.75 4.04 18.84
CA ASP A 227 4.46 5.47 18.93
C ASP A 227 5.48 6.29 18.14
N PHE A 228 6.78 6.06 18.37
CA PHE A 228 7.84 6.70 17.61
C PHE A 228 7.73 6.45 16.10
N PHE A 229 7.52 5.21 15.70
CA PHE A 229 7.50 4.83 14.28
C PHE A 229 6.37 5.53 13.51
N ILE A 230 5.18 5.60 14.10
CA ILE A 230 4.03 6.27 13.47
C ILE A 230 4.20 7.79 13.50
N THR A 231 4.64 8.37 14.64
CA THR A 231 4.91 9.81 14.74
C THR A 231 5.93 10.24 13.69
N ALA A 232 7.04 9.51 13.58
CA ALA A 232 8.10 9.79 12.60
C ALA A 232 7.60 9.66 11.14
N THR A 233 6.66 8.76 10.88
CA THR A 233 6.04 8.62 9.54
C THR A 233 5.16 9.82 9.19
N TYR A 234 4.34 10.32 10.13
CA TYR A 234 3.56 11.56 9.94
C TYR A 234 4.46 12.79 9.84
N TYR A 235 5.46 12.89 10.72
CA TYR A 235 6.47 13.94 10.67
C TYR A 235 7.15 14.01 9.31
N ALA A 236 7.60 12.90 8.77
CA ALA A 236 8.24 12.85 7.45
C ALA A 236 7.32 13.35 6.32
N ALA A 237 6.03 13.04 6.39
CA ALA A 237 5.04 13.55 5.43
C ALA A 237 4.82 15.07 5.58
N ASN A 238 4.76 15.55 6.82
CA ASN A 238 4.51 16.96 7.13
C ASN A 238 5.70 17.85 6.79
N THR A 239 6.93 17.33 6.93
CA THR A 239 8.18 18.11 6.85
C THR A 239 8.98 17.86 5.58
N TYR A 240 8.49 17.05 4.64
CA TYR A 240 9.20 16.74 3.40
C TYR A 240 9.65 17.99 2.63
N TYR A 241 8.83 19.04 2.61
CA TYR A 241 9.13 20.30 1.93
C TYR A 241 9.58 21.42 2.88
N GLU A 242 9.41 21.25 4.21
CA GLU A 242 9.69 22.29 5.19
C GLU A 242 10.09 21.65 6.51
N GLN A 243 11.37 21.76 6.88
CA GLN A 243 11.91 21.11 8.06
C GLN A 243 11.55 21.87 9.34
N ARG A 244 11.24 21.14 10.39
CA ARG A 244 11.07 21.58 11.77
C ARG A 244 11.36 20.40 12.72
N GLU A 245 11.33 20.63 14.01
CA GLU A 245 11.42 19.55 14.98
C GLU A 245 10.14 18.70 15.00
N MET A 246 10.30 17.43 15.39
CA MET A 246 9.19 16.50 15.52
C MET A 246 8.38 16.82 16.78
N LEU A 247 7.07 16.85 16.63
CA LEU A 247 6.10 17.09 17.69
C LEU A 247 5.50 15.77 18.19
N SER A 248 4.52 15.86 19.08
CA SER A 248 3.75 14.70 19.54
C SER A 248 2.98 14.02 18.40
N LEU A 249 2.57 12.77 18.60
CA LEU A 249 1.79 12.02 17.61
C LEU A 249 0.50 12.76 17.24
N GLU A 250 -0.20 13.28 18.23
CA GLU A 250 -1.47 13.97 18.09
C GLU A 250 -1.32 15.26 17.28
N GLU A 251 -0.26 16.01 17.52
CA GLU A 251 0.06 17.23 16.77
C GLU A 251 0.47 16.92 15.33
N GLU A 252 1.33 15.91 15.11
CA GLU A 252 1.73 15.50 13.75
C GLU A 252 0.52 15.02 12.93
N ILE A 253 -0.40 14.29 13.55
CA ILE A 253 -1.66 13.89 12.91
C ILE A 253 -2.52 15.13 12.58
N ALA A 254 -2.67 16.08 13.50
CA ALA A 254 -3.46 17.28 13.26
C ALA A 254 -2.88 18.14 12.12
N ILE A 255 -1.57 18.31 12.07
CA ILE A 255 -0.88 19.04 10.99
C ILE A 255 -1.11 18.35 9.63
N ASN A 256 -1.11 17.01 9.59
CA ASN A 256 -1.27 16.27 8.35
C ASN A 256 -2.65 16.45 7.69
N GLU A 257 -3.66 16.93 8.39
CA GLU A 257 -4.95 17.28 7.77
C GLU A 257 -4.83 18.34 6.68
N ASN A 258 -3.80 19.23 6.77
CA ASN A 258 -3.58 20.33 5.85
C ASN A 258 -2.18 20.33 5.21
N ALA A 259 -1.39 19.27 5.43
CA ALA A 259 -0.05 19.15 4.87
C ALA A 259 -0.09 19.05 3.33
N LYS A 260 1.03 19.35 2.66
CA LYS A 260 1.17 19.15 1.19
C LYS A 260 1.12 17.67 0.81
N ILE A 261 1.60 16.79 1.68
CA ILE A 261 1.54 15.34 1.51
C ILE A 261 0.57 14.78 2.57
N HIS A 262 -0.61 14.39 2.12
CA HIS A 262 -1.68 13.89 2.97
C HIS A 262 -1.60 12.37 3.16
N ILE A 263 -1.58 11.88 4.38
CA ILE A 263 -1.79 10.47 4.68
C ILE A 263 -3.29 10.21 4.73
N ILE A 264 -3.84 9.64 3.65
CA ILE A 264 -5.27 9.35 3.50
C ILE A 264 -5.65 7.95 3.97
N GLY A 265 -4.66 7.12 4.28
CA GLY A 265 -4.86 5.78 4.83
C GLY A 265 -3.58 5.25 5.44
N LEU A 266 -3.72 4.60 6.59
CA LEU A 266 -2.66 3.86 7.26
C LEU A 266 -3.09 2.39 7.37
N THR A 267 -2.17 1.49 7.02
CA THR A 267 -2.36 0.04 7.08
C THR A 267 -1.34 -0.57 8.00
N LEU A 268 -1.80 -1.38 8.96
CA LEU A 268 -0.95 -2.17 9.85
C LEU A 268 -1.12 -3.66 9.55
N GLU A 269 -0.04 -4.43 9.72
CA GLU A 269 -0.03 -5.88 9.53
C GLU A 269 0.18 -6.58 10.87
N THR A 270 -0.74 -7.47 11.24
CA THR A 270 -0.69 -8.20 12.50
C THR A 270 -1.28 -9.61 12.39
N ARG A 271 -1.51 -10.25 13.52
CA ARG A 271 -2.07 -11.61 13.65
C ARG A 271 -3.50 -11.54 14.16
N PRO A 272 -4.38 -12.50 13.77
CA PRO A 272 -5.75 -12.54 14.29
C PRO A 272 -5.85 -12.63 15.82
N ASP A 273 -4.93 -13.37 16.45
CA ASP A 273 -4.92 -13.61 17.90
C ASP A 273 -4.48 -12.39 18.73
N THR A 274 -4.04 -11.31 18.09
CA THR A 274 -3.70 -10.04 18.76
C THR A 274 -4.84 -9.02 18.72
N ILE A 275 -5.88 -9.27 17.95
CA ILE A 275 -7.00 -8.33 17.80
C ILE A 275 -7.89 -8.38 19.04
N THR A 276 -7.90 -7.28 19.79
CA THR A 276 -8.76 -6.99 20.93
C THR A 276 -9.31 -5.58 20.78
N LEU A 277 -10.29 -5.19 21.59
CA LEU A 277 -10.82 -3.82 21.55
C LEU A 277 -9.76 -2.78 21.96
N ASP A 278 -8.85 -3.13 22.88
CA ASP A 278 -7.75 -2.24 23.27
C ASP A 278 -6.75 -2.04 22.12
N GLU A 279 -6.41 -3.11 21.39
CA GLU A 279 -5.56 -3.00 20.21
C GLU A 279 -6.24 -2.17 19.10
N ILE A 280 -7.54 -2.34 18.90
CA ILE A 280 -8.36 -1.54 17.99
C ILE A 280 -8.33 -0.04 18.39
N ARG A 281 -8.43 0.25 19.69
CA ARG A 281 -8.32 1.63 20.21
C ARG A 281 -6.95 2.22 19.92
N GLU A 282 -5.88 1.45 20.13
CA GLU A 282 -4.52 1.88 19.81
C GLU A 282 -4.35 2.10 18.29
N PHE A 283 -4.84 1.21 17.44
CA PHE A 283 -4.81 1.40 16.00
C PHE A 283 -5.54 2.68 15.57
N ARG A 284 -6.67 3.01 16.22
CA ARG A 284 -7.37 4.27 15.92
C ARG A 284 -6.60 5.50 16.39
N ARG A 285 -5.88 5.44 17.49
CA ARG A 285 -4.98 6.52 17.92
C ARG A 285 -3.94 6.85 16.83
N TYR A 286 -3.46 5.86 16.11
CA TYR A 286 -2.60 6.04 14.92
C TYR A 286 -3.36 6.46 13.65
N ASN A 287 -4.66 6.60 13.69
CA ASN A 287 -5.53 6.78 12.52
C ASN A 287 -5.40 5.66 11.46
N CYS A 288 -5.12 4.44 11.90
CA CYS A 288 -5.17 3.26 11.04
C CYS A 288 -6.58 3.06 10.48
N THR A 289 -6.68 2.78 9.19
CA THR A 289 -7.95 2.58 8.48
C THR A 289 -8.08 1.19 7.88
N ARG A 290 -6.97 0.45 7.79
CA ARG A 290 -6.95 -0.91 7.25
C ARG A 290 -6.03 -1.80 8.09
N VAL A 291 -6.48 -3.00 8.38
CA VAL A 291 -5.67 -4.02 9.05
C VAL A 291 -5.49 -5.23 8.14
N GLN A 292 -4.26 -5.68 8.02
CA GLN A 292 -3.92 -6.92 7.31
C GLN A 292 -3.65 -8.00 8.34
N ILE A 293 -4.36 -9.12 8.25
CA ILE A 293 -4.21 -10.22 9.18
C ILE A 293 -3.84 -11.53 8.48
N GLY A 294 -2.88 -12.22 9.06
CA GLY A 294 -2.42 -13.50 8.55
C GLY A 294 -3.33 -14.65 8.99
N VAL A 295 -4.41 -14.93 8.28
CA VAL A 295 -5.26 -16.10 8.49
C VAL A 295 -4.52 -17.38 8.10
N GLN A 296 -3.91 -17.36 6.93
CA GLN A 296 -3.08 -18.37 6.26
C GLN A 296 -3.89 -19.54 5.72
N HIS A 297 -4.72 -20.21 6.53
CA HIS A 297 -5.58 -21.31 6.12
C HIS A 297 -6.88 -21.36 6.95
N THR A 298 -7.94 -21.99 6.41
CA THR A 298 -9.23 -22.17 7.12
C THR A 298 -9.34 -23.47 7.88
N ASN A 299 -8.42 -24.44 7.65
CA ASN A 299 -8.41 -25.74 8.32
C ASN A 299 -7.50 -25.72 9.55
N ASN A 300 -8.06 -26.04 10.73
CA ASN A 300 -7.35 -26.04 12.00
C ASN A 300 -6.21 -27.07 12.08
N ASN A 301 -6.31 -28.21 11.39
CA ASN A 301 -5.23 -29.20 11.37
C ASN A 301 -4.02 -28.67 10.61
N VAL A 302 -4.23 -27.96 9.48
CA VAL A 302 -3.16 -27.28 8.74
C VAL A 302 -2.54 -26.20 9.62
N LEU A 303 -3.36 -25.34 10.26
CA LEU A 303 -2.87 -24.29 11.16
C LEU A 303 -2.04 -24.87 12.32
N LYS A 304 -2.46 -25.99 12.89
CA LYS A 304 -1.71 -26.71 13.94
C LYS A 304 -0.38 -27.26 13.42
N LYS A 305 -0.39 -27.90 12.23
CA LYS A 305 0.82 -28.48 11.60
C LYS A 305 1.89 -27.42 11.38
N ILE A 306 1.51 -26.22 10.89
CA ILE A 306 2.43 -25.12 10.66
C ILE A 306 2.74 -24.28 11.90
N LYS A 307 2.31 -24.71 13.09
CA LYS A 307 2.53 -24.02 14.37
C LYS A 307 2.01 -22.58 14.38
N ARG A 308 0.84 -22.35 13.76
CA ARG A 308 0.29 -20.99 13.64
C ARG A 308 -0.10 -20.36 14.97
N GLY A 309 -0.53 -21.17 15.95
CA GLY A 309 -0.81 -20.75 17.32
C GLY A 309 -2.16 -20.08 17.56
N HIS A 310 -3.04 -20.02 16.53
CA HIS A 310 -4.44 -19.67 16.64
C HIS A 310 -5.28 -20.55 15.71
N SER A 311 -6.57 -20.63 15.99
CA SER A 311 -7.54 -21.34 15.18
C SER A 311 -8.24 -20.41 14.17
N ILE A 312 -9.04 -21.01 13.27
CA ILE A 312 -9.85 -20.24 12.32
C ILE A 312 -10.95 -19.44 13.03
N GLU A 313 -11.51 -19.95 14.14
CA GLU A 313 -12.53 -19.25 14.94
C GLU A 313 -11.99 -17.93 15.49
N LYS A 314 -10.71 -17.90 15.92
CA LYS A 314 -10.05 -16.66 16.35
C LYS A 314 -9.88 -15.67 15.19
N SER A 315 -9.71 -16.16 13.97
CA SER A 315 -9.68 -15.32 12.78
C SER A 315 -11.07 -14.75 12.46
N HIS A 316 -12.14 -15.52 12.62
CA HIS A 316 -13.51 -15.04 12.45
C HIS A 316 -13.86 -13.94 13.46
N GLU A 317 -13.50 -14.13 14.73
CA GLU A 317 -13.66 -13.12 15.78
C GLU A 317 -12.91 -11.83 15.44
N ALA A 318 -11.65 -11.94 15.05
CA ALA A 318 -10.82 -10.78 14.67
C ALA A 318 -11.42 -10.01 13.48
N ILE A 319 -11.91 -10.71 12.44
CA ILE A 319 -12.56 -10.09 11.29
C ILE A 319 -13.84 -9.34 11.73
N ARG A 320 -14.66 -9.96 12.58
CA ARG A 320 -15.87 -9.34 13.12
C ARG A 320 -15.53 -8.07 13.89
N LEU A 321 -14.64 -8.15 14.88
CA LEU A 321 -14.22 -7.00 15.69
C LEU A 321 -13.70 -5.84 14.83
N LEU A 322 -12.84 -6.13 13.85
CA LEU A 322 -12.30 -5.10 12.94
C LEU A 322 -13.42 -4.46 12.11
N LYS A 323 -14.34 -5.24 11.56
CA LYS A 323 -15.43 -4.72 10.74
C LYS A 323 -16.45 -3.91 11.56
N ASP A 324 -16.78 -4.35 12.76
CA ASP A 324 -17.71 -3.65 13.67
C ASP A 324 -17.12 -2.32 14.18
N ASN A 325 -15.80 -2.16 14.08
CA ASN A 325 -15.10 -0.90 14.36
C ASN A 325 -14.68 -0.14 13.08
N GLY A 326 -15.24 -0.51 11.92
CA GLY A 326 -15.14 0.24 10.67
C GLY A 326 -13.92 -0.05 9.81
N TYR A 327 -12.99 -0.90 10.22
CA TYR A 327 -11.75 -1.15 9.46
C TYR A 327 -11.99 -1.87 8.13
N LYS A 328 -11.20 -1.53 7.14
CA LYS A 328 -10.97 -2.42 5.99
C LYS A 328 -10.13 -3.62 6.45
N VAL A 329 -10.55 -4.82 6.05
CA VAL A 329 -9.87 -6.06 6.42
C VAL A 329 -9.26 -6.71 5.19
N ASP A 330 -7.94 -6.93 5.24
CA ASP A 330 -7.17 -7.65 4.22
C ASP A 330 -6.65 -8.96 4.85
N ILE A 331 -6.90 -10.11 4.24
CA ILE A 331 -6.38 -11.38 4.75
C ILE A 331 -5.31 -11.97 3.83
N HIS A 332 -4.39 -12.69 4.48
CA HIS A 332 -3.39 -13.49 3.78
C HIS A 332 -3.81 -14.95 3.82
N LEU A 333 -3.86 -15.61 2.67
CA LEU A 333 -4.07 -17.05 2.52
C LEU A 333 -2.86 -17.67 1.82
N MET A 334 -2.47 -18.85 2.28
CA MET A 334 -1.28 -19.55 1.81
C MET A 334 -1.64 -20.94 1.30
N PRO A 335 -1.97 -21.10 0.02
CA PRO A 335 -2.09 -22.43 -0.58
C PRO A 335 -0.78 -23.19 -0.51
N ASN A 336 -0.88 -24.52 -0.53
CA ASN A 336 0.25 -25.46 -0.53
C ASN A 336 1.08 -25.44 0.77
N LEU A 337 0.43 -25.19 1.92
CA LEU A 337 1.08 -25.32 3.24
C LEU A 337 1.30 -26.79 3.63
N PRO A 338 2.34 -27.10 4.43
CA PRO A 338 2.49 -28.45 5.01
C PRO A 338 1.23 -28.92 5.75
N GLY A 339 0.74 -30.09 5.38
CA GLY A 339 -0.51 -30.66 5.91
C GLY A 339 -1.76 -30.25 5.12
N SER A 340 -1.64 -29.39 4.10
CA SER A 340 -2.70 -29.12 3.14
C SER A 340 -2.60 -30.04 1.93
N SER A 341 -3.68 -30.07 1.14
CA SER A 341 -3.77 -30.72 -0.17
C SER A 341 -4.47 -29.77 -1.15
N TYR A 342 -4.49 -30.13 -2.42
CA TYR A 342 -5.23 -29.38 -3.44
C TYR A 342 -6.70 -29.21 -3.06
N GLU A 343 -7.35 -30.26 -2.55
CA GLU A 343 -8.76 -30.26 -2.14
C GLU A 343 -8.99 -29.34 -0.93
N LEU A 344 -8.12 -29.42 0.09
CA LEU A 344 -8.22 -28.55 1.27
C LEU A 344 -7.96 -27.07 0.91
N ASP A 345 -7.03 -26.79 0.01
CA ASP A 345 -6.79 -25.42 -0.47
C ASP A 345 -7.94 -24.90 -1.35
N LYS A 346 -8.58 -25.77 -2.13
CA LYS A 346 -9.79 -25.43 -2.88
C LYS A 346 -10.93 -25.08 -1.93
N GLU A 347 -11.17 -25.91 -0.90
CA GLU A 347 -12.15 -25.65 0.16
C GLU A 347 -11.83 -24.34 0.90
N MET A 348 -10.57 -24.10 1.28
CA MET A 348 -10.13 -22.84 1.91
C MET A 348 -10.51 -21.64 1.07
N LEU A 349 -10.18 -21.65 -0.23
CA LEU A 349 -10.46 -20.53 -1.11
C LEU A 349 -11.96 -20.33 -1.32
N GLU A 350 -12.74 -21.39 -1.47
CA GLU A 350 -14.21 -21.33 -1.58
C GLU A 350 -14.85 -20.82 -0.27
N THR A 351 -14.44 -21.35 0.88
CA THR A 351 -14.88 -20.85 2.20
C THR A 351 -14.59 -19.35 2.33
N SER A 352 -13.41 -18.89 1.93
CA SER A 352 -13.05 -17.47 2.00
C SER A 352 -13.94 -16.57 1.10
N LEU A 353 -14.54 -17.12 0.05
CA LEU A 353 -15.45 -16.37 -0.82
C LEU A 353 -16.88 -16.32 -0.28
N TYR A 354 -17.39 -17.44 0.30
CA TYR A 354 -18.81 -17.61 0.52
C TYR A 354 -19.24 -17.67 1.99
N ASP A 355 -18.36 -18.08 2.92
CA ASP A 355 -18.69 -18.08 4.34
C ASP A 355 -18.80 -16.66 4.89
N GLU A 356 -19.95 -16.30 5.47
CA GLU A 356 -20.19 -14.96 5.99
C GLU A 356 -19.22 -14.53 7.09
N ARG A 357 -18.70 -15.49 7.88
CA ARG A 357 -17.76 -15.23 8.98
C ARG A 357 -16.39 -14.75 8.51
N ILE A 358 -16.04 -15.03 7.24
CA ILE A 358 -14.75 -14.65 6.63
C ILE A 358 -14.93 -13.71 5.42
N GLN A 359 -16.08 -13.02 5.32
CA GLN A 359 -16.30 -11.99 4.30
C GLN A 359 -15.40 -10.78 4.52
N VAL A 360 -14.28 -10.73 3.83
CA VAL A 360 -13.29 -9.67 3.90
C VAL A 360 -13.32 -8.78 2.68
N ASP A 361 -12.64 -7.64 2.77
CA ASP A 361 -12.62 -6.63 1.71
C ASP A 361 -11.54 -6.93 0.67
N GLN A 362 -10.41 -7.51 1.13
CA GLN A 362 -9.21 -7.67 0.30
C GLN A 362 -8.50 -8.99 0.59
N TYR A 363 -7.78 -9.49 -0.42
CA TYR A 363 -7.00 -10.72 -0.34
C TYR A 363 -5.57 -10.55 -0.83
N LYS A 364 -4.66 -11.21 -0.12
CA LYS A 364 -3.34 -11.56 -0.61
C LYS A 364 -3.22 -13.08 -0.63
N ILE A 365 -3.12 -13.65 -1.80
CA ILE A 365 -2.89 -15.10 -1.97
C ILE A 365 -1.39 -15.28 -2.12
N TYR A 366 -0.78 -15.99 -1.18
CA TYR A 366 0.64 -16.24 -1.14
C TYR A 366 0.93 -17.74 -1.17
N PRO A 367 0.98 -18.36 -2.37
CA PRO A 367 1.43 -19.74 -2.49
C PRO A 367 2.69 -19.97 -1.67
N THR A 368 2.74 -21.09 -0.96
CA THR A 368 3.84 -21.41 -0.08
C THR A 368 5.13 -21.59 -0.85
N ALA A 369 6.12 -20.75 -0.57
CA ALA A 369 7.48 -20.89 -1.07
C ALA A 369 8.36 -21.53 0.01
N VAL A 370 9.14 -22.52 -0.36
CA VAL A 370 10.18 -23.08 0.49
C VAL A 370 11.41 -22.18 0.38
N VAL A 371 11.68 -21.44 1.47
CA VAL A 371 12.76 -20.46 1.52
C VAL A 371 13.71 -20.74 2.68
N PRO A 372 14.96 -20.25 2.64
CA PRO A 372 15.92 -20.38 3.73
C PRO A 372 15.37 -19.86 5.08
N TRP A 373 15.99 -20.30 6.16
CA TRP A 373 15.67 -19.90 7.54
C TRP A 373 14.24 -20.22 7.99
N THR A 374 13.63 -21.27 7.39
CA THR A 374 12.31 -21.77 7.74
C THR A 374 12.34 -23.24 8.11
N GLN A 375 11.45 -23.66 9.01
CA GLN A 375 11.31 -25.09 9.34
C GLN A 375 10.74 -25.90 8.16
N ILE A 376 9.93 -25.30 7.30
CA ILE A 376 9.40 -25.99 6.11
C ILE A 376 10.52 -26.36 5.13
N LYS A 377 11.64 -25.62 5.10
CA LYS A 377 12.80 -25.98 4.29
C LYS A 377 13.44 -27.28 4.79
N GLU A 378 13.60 -27.40 6.10
CA GLU A 378 14.11 -28.62 6.71
C GLU A 378 13.21 -29.85 6.42
N TRP A 379 11.88 -29.65 6.52
CA TRP A 379 10.92 -30.71 6.19
C TRP A 379 10.94 -31.06 4.69
N TYR A 380 11.12 -30.10 3.82
CA TYR A 380 11.23 -30.30 2.38
C TYR A 380 12.49 -31.10 2.01
N GLU A 381 13.63 -30.76 2.58
CA GLU A 381 14.91 -31.44 2.37
C GLU A 381 14.91 -32.89 2.90
N LYS A 382 14.12 -33.16 3.93
CA LYS A 382 13.92 -34.52 4.49
C LYS A 382 12.82 -35.32 3.79
N GLY A 383 12.09 -34.72 2.83
CA GLY A 383 10.94 -35.36 2.19
C GLY A 383 9.68 -35.44 3.07
N GLU A 384 9.66 -34.76 4.22
CA GLU A 384 8.50 -34.69 5.15
C GLU A 384 7.42 -33.70 4.68
N TYR A 385 7.76 -32.82 3.74
CA TYR A 385 6.86 -31.90 3.07
C TYR A 385 7.11 -31.94 1.57
N VAL A 386 6.07 -32.32 0.83
CA VAL A 386 6.08 -32.37 -0.64
C VAL A 386 4.96 -31.45 -1.13
N PRO A 387 5.28 -30.31 -1.75
CA PRO A 387 4.29 -29.46 -2.40
C PRO A 387 3.58 -30.19 -3.53
N TYR A 388 2.29 -29.94 -3.72
CA TYR A 388 1.60 -30.42 -4.91
C TYR A 388 2.00 -29.62 -6.16
N ASP A 389 1.68 -30.17 -7.34
CA ASP A 389 2.14 -29.71 -8.65
C ASP A 389 1.78 -28.24 -8.93
N ASP A 390 2.68 -27.50 -9.57
CA ASP A 390 2.56 -26.08 -9.91
C ASP A 390 1.40 -25.78 -10.84
N LEU A 391 1.07 -26.70 -11.76
CA LEU A 391 -0.06 -26.56 -12.67
C LEU A 391 -1.38 -26.63 -11.90
N LEU A 392 -1.49 -27.53 -10.93
CA LEU A 392 -2.65 -27.59 -10.03
C LEU A 392 -2.78 -26.31 -9.20
N LEU A 393 -1.68 -25.77 -8.70
CA LEU A 393 -1.66 -24.49 -7.99
C LEU A 393 -2.12 -23.33 -8.90
N TYR A 394 -1.64 -23.30 -10.13
CA TYR A 394 -2.05 -22.29 -11.11
C TYR A 394 -3.55 -22.36 -11.42
N GLU A 395 -4.07 -23.56 -11.69
CA GLU A 395 -5.50 -23.77 -11.98
C GLU A 395 -6.36 -23.44 -10.75
N LEU A 396 -5.91 -23.78 -9.55
CA LEU A 396 -6.60 -23.41 -8.30
C LEU A 396 -6.78 -21.89 -8.19
N ILE A 397 -5.72 -21.13 -8.40
CA ILE A 397 -5.76 -19.66 -8.32
C ILE A 397 -6.58 -19.05 -9.46
N LYS A 398 -6.53 -19.66 -10.65
CA LYS A 398 -7.34 -19.26 -11.80
C LYS A 398 -8.84 -19.43 -11.51
N GLU A 399 -9.25 -20.59 -11.00
CA GLU A 399 -10.64 -20.85 -10.60
C GLU A 399 -11.12 -19.91 -9.49
N PHE A 400 -10.28 -19.66 -8.49
CA PHE A 400 -10.56 -18.65 -7.48
C PHE A 400 -10.80 -17.28 -8.10
N LYS A 401 -9.94 -16.83 -9.04
CA LYS A 401 -10.12 -15.53 -9.72
C LYS A 401 -11.41 -15.43 -10.52
N LYS A 402 -11.87 -16.51 -11.14
CA LYS A 402 -13.15 -16.54 -11.87
C LYS A 402 -14.35 -16.36 -10.94
N LYS A 403 -14.26 -16.87 -9.70
CA LYS A 403 -15.36 -16.89 -8.71
C LYS A 403 -15.40 -15.66 -7.80
N VAL A 404 -14.37 -14.82 -7.77
CA VAL A 404 -14.30 -13.65 -6.87
C VAL A 404 -15.43 -12.68 -7.15
N GLN A 405 -16.16 -12.32 -6.07
CA GLN A 405 -17.27 -11.37 -6.11
C GLN A 405 -16.77 -9.93 -6.37
N LYS A 406 -17.66 -9.11 -6.91
CA LYS A 406 -17.32 -7.76 -7.38
C LYS A 406 -16.98 -6.76 -6.28
N TRP A 407 -17.33 -7.01 -5.04
CA TRP A 407 -16.96 -6.18 -3.89
C TRP A 407 -15.64 -6.56 -3.23
N LYS A 408 -14.95 -7.58 -3.71
CA LYS A 408 -13.66 -8.04 -3.18
C LYS A 408 -12.49 -7.57 -4.04
N ARG A 409 -11.35 -7.27 -3.40
CA ARG A 409 -10.13 -6.85 -4.09
C ARG A 409 -9.02 -7.90 -3.95
N LEU A 410 -8.46 -8.36 -5.04
CA LEU A 410 -7.27 -9.20 -5.05
C LEU A 410 -6.01 -8.31 -5.11
N ASN A 411 -5.44 -8.00 -3.95
CA ASN A 411 -4.25 -7.14 -3.85
C ASN A 411 -3.01 -7.79 -4.45
N ARG A 412 -2.70 -9.01 -4.01
CA ARG A 412 -1.57 -9.81 -4.50
C ARG A 412 -1.99 -11.25 -4.74
N ILE A 413 -1.32 -11.91 -5.69
CA ILE A 413 -1.50 -13.34 -6.03
C ILE A 413 -0.20 -14.11 -5.81
N ILE A 414 0.90 -13.44 -5.55
CA ILE A 414 2.18 -14.03 -5.19
C ILE A 414 3.00 -13.01 -4.40
N ARG A 415 3.95 -13.48 -3.60
CA ARG A 415 4.90 -12.64 -2.89
C ARG A 415 6.12 -12.35 -3.76
N ASP A 416 6.69 -11.15 -3.64
CA ASP A 416 7.86 -10.73 -4.41
C ASP A 416 9.16 -11.29 -3.76
N ILE A 417 9.30 -12.60 -3.70
CA ILE A 417 10.52 -13.28 -3.24
C ILE A 417 11.41 -13.50 -4.46
N PRO A 418 12.69 -13.10 -4.41
CA PRO A 418 13.63 -13.43 -5.49
C PRO A 418 13.71 -14.94 -5.71
N SER A 419 13.67 -15.34 -6.97
CA SER A 419 13.63 -16.74 -7.36
C SER A 419 14.83 -17.55 -6.85
N THR A 420 15.98 -16.92 -6.62
CA THR A 420 17.19 -17.52 -6.06
C THR A 420 17.03 -18.02 -4.63
N TYR A 421 16.03 -17.52 -3.88
CA TYR A 421 15.71 -17.99 -2.53
C TYR A 421 14.68 -19.13 -2.49
N ILE A 422 14.02 -19.42 -3.61
CA ILE A 422 12.95 -20.41 -3.66
C ILE A 422 13.54 -21.79 -3.98
N SER A 423 13.58 -22.67 -2.98
CA SER A 423 14.03 -24.05 -3.12
C SER A 423 12.92 -25.01 -3.57
N GLY A 424 11.65 -24.62 -3.39
CA GLY A 424 10.47 -25.42 -3.73
C GLY A 424 9.17 -24.69 -3.45
N GLY A 425 8.04 -25.36 -3.62
CA GLY A 425 6.69 -24.78 -3.47
C GLY A 425 6.09 -24.34 -4.81
N TYR A 426 6.85 -23.65 -5.64
CA TYR A 426 6.52 -23.35 -7.05
C TYR A 426 7.79 -23.01 -7.83
N LYS A 427 7.75 -23.26 -9.15
CA LYS A 427 8.89 -23.06 -10.06
C LYS A 427 9.07 -21.59 -10.45
N HIS A 428 10.26 -21.26 -10.97
CA HIS A 428 10.65 -19.92 -11.41
C HIS A 428 9.67 -19.28 -12.42
N GLU A 429 9.10 -20.08 -13.32
CA GLU A 429 8.14 -19.62 -14.33
C GLU A 429 6.86 -19.04 -13.72
N TYR A 430 6.47 -19.48 -12.51
CA TYR A 430 5.28 -19.00 -11.80
C TYR A 430 5.54 -17.80 -10.88
N VAL A 431 6.76 -17.32 -10.74
CA VAL A 431 7.07 -16.11 -9.94
C VAL A 431 6.28 -14.88 -10.42
N ASN A 432 5.95 -14.81 -11.70
CA ASN A 432 5.11 -13.76 -12.28
C ASN A 432 3.64 -14.20 -12.47
N MET A 433 3.11 -15.03 -11.59
CA MET A 433 1.79 -15.68 -11.71
C MET A 433 0.65 -14.70 -12.05
N ARG A 434 0.65 -13.49 -11.51
CA ARG A 434 -0.37 -12.48 -11.87
C ARG A 434 -0.33 -12.14 -13.36
N GLN A 435 0.84 -11.97 -13.93
CA GLN A 435 1.00 -11.66 -15.36
C GLN A 435 0.59 -12.85 -16.23
N LEU A 436 0.96 -14.07 -15.81
CA LEU A 436 0.54 -15.30 -16.51
C LEU A 436 -0.99 -15.40 -16.56
N LEU A 437 -1.67 -15.21 -15.41
CA LEU A 437 -3.13 -15.20 -15.34
C LEU A 437 -3.76 -14.08 -16.18
N GLN A 438 -3.17 -12.89 -16.23
CA GLN A 438 -3.66 -11.79 -17.08
C GLN A 438 -3.52 -12.11 -18.57
N ASN A 439 -2.44 -12.75 -18.97
CA ASN A 439 -2.23 -13.19 -20.36
C ASN A 439 -3.23 -14.30 -20.72
N ASP A 440 -3.45 -15.24 -19.80
CA ASP A 440 -4.43 -16.32 -19.97
C ASP A 440 -5.87 -15.79 -20.10
N MET A 441 -6.23 -14.80 -19.25
CA MET A 441 -7.53 -14.09 -19.34
C MET A 441 -7.77 -13.51 -20.75
N LYS A 442 -6.75 -12.87 -21.31
CA LYS A 442 -6.83 -12.28 -22.65
C LYS A 442 -6.93 -13.37 -23.74
N LYS A 443 -6.08 -14.39 -23.67
CA LYS A 443 -5.99 -15.46 -24.65
C LYS A 443 -7.25 -16.31 -24.69
N ASN A 444 -7.74 -16.71 -23.52
CA ASN A 444 -8.86 -17.65 -23.37
C ASN A 444 -10.20 -16.96 -23.04
N LYS A 445 -10.26 -15.62 -23.15
CA LYS A 445 -11.47 -14.79 -23.05
C LYS A 445 -12.30 -15.03 -21.77
N TRP A 446 -11.64 -15.23 -20.61
CA TRP A 446 -12.31 -15.27 -19.32
C TRP A 446 -12.03 -14.02 -18.48
N GLY A 447 -12.88 -13.72 -17.51
CA GLY A 447 -12.83 -12.50 -16.72
C GLY A 447 -12.62 -12.75 -15.21
N CYS A 448 -12.32 -11.68 -14.49
CA CYS A 448 -12.28 -11.63 -13.04
C CYS A 448 -13.03 -10.38 -12.56
N ASN A 449 -14.03 -10.57 -11.72
CA ASN A 449 -14.89 -9.50 -11.25
C ASN A 449 -14.32 -8.69 -10.08
N CYS A 450 -13.11 -9.01 -9.58
CA CYS A 450 -12.56 -8.28 -8.45
C CYS A 450 -12.36 -6.79 -8.77
N ILE A 451 -12.45 -5.94 -7.75
CA ILE A 451 -12.24 -4.49 -7.84
C ILE A 451 -11.00 -4.15 -8.67
N ARG A 452 -9.84 -4.77 -8.39
CA ARG A 452 -8.58 -4.46 -9.08
C ARG A 452 -8.60 -4.76 -10.59
N CYS A 453 -9.38 -5.73 -11.03
CA CYS A 453 -9.51 -6.05 -12.45
C CYS A 453 -10.47 -5.10 -13.18
N ARG A 454 -11.45 -4.54 -12.46
CA ARG A 454 -12.49 -3.65 -12.98
C ARG A 454 -12.19 -2.16 -12.76
N GLU A 455 -11.23 -1.78 -11.90
CA GLU A 455 -10.88 -0.36 -11.70
C GLU A 455 -10.61 0.31 -13.05
N ILE A 456 -11.24 1.46 -13.27
CA ILE A 456 -11.09 2.22 -14.50
C ILE A 456 -9.63 2.66 -14.68
N LYS A 457 -9.14 2.53 -15.88
CA LYS A 457 -7.85 3.06 -16.35
C LYS A 457 -8.15 4.06 -17.47
N ASP A 458 -7.16 4.52 -18.19
CA ASP A 458 -7.32 5.44 -19.34
C ASP A 458 -8.26 4.87 -20.45
N THR A 459 -9.53 4.76 -20.17
CA THR A 459 -10.53 4.26 -21.12
C THR A 459 -11.60 5.31 -21.32
N GLY A 460 -11.95 5.63 -22.55
CA GLY A 460 -13.02 6.56 -22.90
C GLY A 460 -14.42 5.99 -22.56
N VAL A 461 -14.70 5.84 -21.26
CA VAL A 461 -16.03 5.44 -20.79
C VAL A 461 -16.97 6.63 -20.94
N LYS A 462 -18.09 6.40 -21.61
CA LYS A 462 -19.11 7.43 -21.79
C LYS A 462 -19.94 7.61 -20.51
N PRO A 463 -20.30 8.85 -20.13
CA PRO A 463 -21.11 9.11 -18.94
C PRO A 463 -22.44 8.36 -18.92
N GLU A 464 -23.09 8.16 -20.06
CA GLU A 464 -24.36 7.45 -20.21
C GLU A 464 -24.26 5.95 -19.91
N ASP A 465 -23.10 5.36 -20.00
CA ASP A 465 -22.86 3.94 -19.67
C ASP A 465 -22.70 3.70 -18.16
N ILE A 466 -22.57 4.79 -17.36
CA ILE A 466 -22.31 4.69 -15.92
C ILE A 466 -23.63 4.63 -15.16
N HIS A 467 -23.83 3.58 -14.39
CA HIS A 467 -25.00 3.40 -13.53
C HIS A 467 -24.63 3.14 -12.08
N LEU A 468 -25.56 3.43 -11.17
CA LEU A 468 -25.46 3.08 -9.76
C LEU A 468 -25.88 1.62 -9.58
N ASP A 469 -25.06 0.86 -8.85
CA ASP A 469 -25.36 -0.51 -8.47
C ASP A 469 -25.16 -0.72 -6.97
N ILE A 470 -26.02 -1.52 -6.33
CA ILE A 470 -26.01 -1.78 -4.89
C ILE A 470 -26.06 -3.28 -4.66
N VAL A 471 -25.00 -3.81 -4.08
CA VAL A 471 -24.94 -5.21 -3.64
C VAL A 471 -25.01 -5.26 -2.12
N THR A 472 -25.95 -6.05 -1.61
CA THR A 472 -26.11 -6.31 -0.18
C THR A 472 -25.70 -7.74 0.12
N TYR A 473 -24.91 -7.93 1.18
CA TYR A 473 -24.43 -9.25 1.59
C TYR A 473 -24.20 -9.34 3.11
N PRO A 474 -24.40 -10.52 3.73
CA PRO A 474 -24.06 -10.74 5.13
C PRO A 474 -22.54 -10.84 5.30
N ALA A 475 -22.03 -10.28 6.41
CA ALA A 475 -20.60 -10.33 6.72
C ALA A 475 -20.36 -10.24 8.23
N SER A 476 -19.85 -11.31 8.82
CA SER A 476 -19.43 -11.35 10.23
C SER A 476 -20.47 -10.78 11.19
N GLY A 477 -21.74 -11.23 11.07
CA GLY A 477 -22.85 -10.81 11.93
C GLY A 477 -23.47 -9.45 11.62
N GLY A 478 -23.04 -8.76 10.57
CA GLY A 478 -23.64 -7.51 10.09
C GLY A 478 -24.06 -7.59 8.63
N THR A 479 -24.71 -6.55 8.16
CA THR A 479 -25.09 -6.37 6.75
C THR A 479 -24.17 -5.36 6.09
N GLU A 480 -23.55 -5.73 4.98
CA GLU A 480 -22.69 -4.87 4.18
C GLU A 480 -23.39 -4.45 2.89
N TYR A 481 -23.22 -3.20 2.52
CA TYR A 481 -23.63 -2.65 1.23
C TYR A 481 -22.40 -2.21 0.46
N PHE A 482 -22.22 -2.77 -0.72
CA PHE A 482 -21.27 -2.31 -1.71
C PHE A 482 -22.03 -1.47 -2.74
N ILE A 483 -21.94 -0.16 -2.60
CA ILE A 483 -22.63 0.80 -3.46
C ILE A 483 -21.59 1.32 -4.44
N SER A 484 -21.83 1.17 -5.74
CA SER A 484 -20.82 1.52 -6.76
C SER A 484 -21.43 2.25 -7.96
N TYR A 485 -20.65 3.16 -8.53
CA TYR A 485 -20.83 3.63 -9.90
C TYR A 485 -19.95 2.80 -10.80
N GLU A 486 -20.56 2.13 -11.75
CA GLU A 486 -19.85 1.19 -12.64
C GLU A 486 -20.50 1.14 -14.03
N THR A 487 -19.76 0.57 -14.98
CA THR A 487 -20.26 0.06 -16.24
C THR A 487 -20.21 -1.47 -16.21
N ASP A 488 -20.66 -2.15 -17.23
CA ASP A 488 -20.56 -3.62 -17.35
C ASP A 488 -19.13 -4.14 -17.11
N LYS A 489 -18.12 -3.33 -17.40
CA LYS A 489 -16.71 -3.75 -17.36
C LYS A 489 -15.85 -2.97 -16.37
N HIS A 490 -16.22 -1.73 -16.04
CA HIS A 490 -15.36 -0.81 -15.30
C HIS A 490 -16.02 -0.30 -14.03
N LEU A 491 -15.25 -0.25 -12.96
CA LEU A 491 -15.60 0.35 -11.69
C LEU A 491 -15.07 1.78 -11.65
N ILE A 492 -15.98 2.75 -11.52
CA ILE A 492 -15.66 4.20 -11.46
C ILE A 492 -15.40 4.63 -10.03
N GLY A 493 -16.24 4.16 -9.10
CA GLY A 493 -16.07 4.44 -7.67
C GLY A 493 -17.03 3.60 -6.84
N PHE A 494 -16.77 3.50 -5.56
CA PHE A 494 -17.62 2.73 -4.64
C PHE A 494 -17.51 3.24 -3.21
N ILE A 495 -18.51 2.88 -2.42
CA ILE A 495 -18.54 3.05 -0.98
C ILE A 495 -18.95 1.73 -0.31
N ARG A 496 -18.39 1.45 0.86
CA ARG A 496 -18.78 0.33 1.73
C ARG A 496 -19.51 0.86 2.94
N LEU A 497 -20.76 0.50 3.06
CA LEU A 497 -21.58 0.78 4.24
C LEU A 497 -21.80 -0.53 5.01
N ARG A 498 -21.54 -0.52 6.30
CA ARG A 498 -21.87 -1.60 7.23
C ARG A 498 -22.97 -1.18 8.18
N LEU A 499 -23.96 -2.01 8.29
CA LEU A 499 -24.97 -1.97 9.35
C LEU A 499 -24.65 -3.11 10.32
N ALA A 500 -24.19 -2.74 11.50
CA ALA A 500 -23.80 -3.70 12.51
C ALA A 500 -25.04 -4.13 13.30
N ASN A 501 -25.52 -5.36 13.05
CA ASN A 501 -26.71 -5.89 13.68
C ASN A 501 -26.34 -6.54 15.02
N ASN A 502 -26.96 -6.11 16.12
CA ASN A 502 -26.82 -6.73 17.46
C ASN A 502 -25.36 -6.88 17.93
N VAL A 503 -24.55 -5.85 17.70
CA VAL A 503 -23.16 -5.85 18.20
C VAL A 503 -23.15 -5.70 19.72
N ASP A 504 -22.36 -6.54 20.40
CA ASP A 504 -22.08 -6.32 21.82
C ASP A 504 -21.33 -4.99 21.97
N LYS A 505 -21.87 -4.08 22.78
CA LYS A 505 -21.24 -2.77 23.03
C LYS A 505 -19.83 -2.88 23.62
N ASN A 506 -19.50 -4.00 24.26
CA ASN A 506 -18.15 -4.29 24.75
C ASN A 506 -17.14 -4.62 23.62
N ASP A 507 -17.61 -4.93 22.43
CA ASP A 507 -16.80 -5.25 21.24
C ASP A 507 -16.63 -4.06 20.29
N GLN A 508 -17.22 -2.90 20.61
CA GLN A 508 -17.24 -1.72 19.76
C GLN A 508 -16.81 -0.46 20.52
N LEU A 509 -16.07 0.42 19.86
CA LEU A 509 -15.73 1.73 20.43
C LEU A 509 -17.02 2.55 20.68
N ASN A 510 -17.10 3.22 21.84
CA ASN A 510 -18.31 3.92 22.30
C ASN A 510 -18.91 4.88 21.27
N ILE A 511 -18.04 5.58 20.52
CA ILE A 511 -18.47 6.53 19.50
C ILE A 511 -19.29 5.87 18.36
N LEU A 512 -19.11 4.57 18.15
CA LEU A 512 -19.74 3.80 17.09
C LEU A 512 -21.05 3.12 17.53
N HIS A 513 -21.38 3.16 18.83
CA HIS A 513 -22.65 2.59 19.30
C HIS A 513 -23.81 3.24 18.55
N ASP A 514 -24.73 2.43 18.03
CA ASP A 514 -25.89 2.83 17.26
C ASP A 514 -25.57 3.61 15.96
N ALA A 515 -24.35 3.46 15.41
CA ALA A 515 -23.94 4.10 14.17
C ALA A 515 -23.93 3.14 12.99
N ALA A 516 -24.42 3.60 11.83
CA ALA A 516 -24.05 2.99 10.56
C ALA A 516 -22.61 3.37 10.20
N LEU A 517 -21.85 2.45 9.59
CA LEU A 517 -20.41 2.65 9.40
C LEU A 517 -20.02 2.71 7.91
N ILE A 518 -19.50 3.85 7.46
CA ILE A 518 -18.80 3.93 6.17
C ILE A 518 -17.35 3.49 6.40
N ARG A 519 -16.97 2.36 5.79
CA ARG A 519 -15.68 1.71 5.97
C ARG A 519 -14.66 2.01 4.87
N GLU A 520 -15.12 2.38 3.70
CA GLU A 520 -14.29 2.78 2.56
C GLU A 520 -15.10 3.65 1.60
N LEU A 521 -14.49 4.71 1.08
CA LEU A 521 -14.95 5.45 -0.08
C LEU A 521 -13.77 5.59 -1.04
N HIS A 522 -13.95 5.19 -2.29
CA HIS A 522 -12.93 5.32 -3.33
C HIS A 522 -13.56 5.71 -4.67
N VAL A 523 -13.05 6.77 -5.28
CA VAL A 523 -13.38 7.14 -6.66
C VAL A 523 -12.10 7.12 -7.46
N TYR A 524 -12.07 6.30 -8.49
CA TYR A 524 -10.92 6.16 -9.39
C TYR A 524 -10.88 7.33 -10.37
N SER A 525 -9.70 7.88 -10.59
CA SER A 525 -9.47 8.82 -11.67
C SER A 525 -8.01 8.81 -12.10
N ASN A 526 -7.77 9.25 -13.31
CA ASN A 526 -6.45 9.71 -13.69
C ASN A 526 -6.13 10.98 -12.88
N LEU A 527 -4.92 11.07 -12.34
CA LEU A 527 -4.42 12.30 -11.76
C LEU A 527 -4.46 13.40 -12.83
N SER A 528 -5.47 14.25 -12.77
CA SER A 528 -5.45 15.56 -13.41
C SER A 528 -4.93 16.55 -12.37
N ASP A 529 -3.90 17.35 -12.73
CA ASP A 529 -3.43 18.42 -11.88
C ASP A 529 -4.60 19.33 -11.52
N VAL A 530 -4.61 19.78 -10.27
CA VAL A 530 -5.57 20.77 -9.80
C VAL A 530 -5.32 22.06 -10.60
N GLY A 531 -6.11 22.30 -11.63
CA GLY A 531 -6.04 23.55 -12.39
C GLY A 531 -6.41 23.50 -13.87
N ASN A 532 -6.33 22.38 -14.56
CA ASN A 532 -6.60 22.34 -16.01
C ASN A 532 -7.48 21.17 -16.44
N ASN A 533 -8.57 21.49 -17.11
CA ASN A 533 -9.59 20.64 -17.74
C ASN A 533 -10.25 19.61 -16.81
N LEU A 534 -11.15 20.11 -15.97
CA LEU A 534 -12.07 19.38 -15.10
C LEU A 534 -13.02 18.41 -15.84
N GLU A 535 -13.13 18.49 -17.16
CA GLU A 535 -14.12 17.73 -17.94
C GLU A 535 -13.83 16.23 -18.08
N GLU A 536 -12.58 15.81 -17.95
CA GLU A 536 -12.19 14.39 -18.12
C GLU A 536 -11.96 13.62 -16.82
N SER A 537 -11.98 14.28 -15.64
CA SER A 537 -11.71 13.62 -14.35
C SER A 537 -12.99 13.17 -13.65
N TYR A 538 -13.16 11.86 -13.45
CA TYR A 538 -14.30 11.30 -12.69
C TYR A 538 -14.33 11.72 -11.21
N GLN A 539 -13.21 12.09 -10.59
CA GLN A 539 -13.16 12.55 -9.19
C GLN A 539 -13.94 13.84 -8.96
N HIS A 540 -14.01 14.72 -9.94
CA HIS A 540 -14.68 16.03 -9.82
C HIS A 540 -16.13 16.03 -10.30
N LYS A 541 -16.65 14.93 -10.86
CA LYS A 541 -18.05 14.79 -11.32
C LYS A 541 -19.06 14.51 -10.21
N GLY A 542 -18.68 14.62 -8.95
CA GLY A 542 -19.61 14.50 -7.81
C GLY A 542 -19.91 13.06 -7.36
N TYR A 543 -19.35 12.01 -7.99
CA TYR A 543 -19.64 10.61 -7.65
C TYR A 543 -19.37 10.29 -6.17
N GLY A 544 -18.28 10.83 -5.57
CA GLY A 544 -18.00 10.60 -4.15
C GLY A 544 -19.08 11.16 -3.24
N LYS A 545 -19.57 12.37 -3.53
CA LYS A 545 -20.68 13.00 -2.78
C LYS A 545 -21.98 12.20 -2.93
N SER A 546 -22.28 11.74 -4.14
CA SER A 546 -23.47 10.95 -4.44
C SER A 546 -23.43 9.59 -3.73
N LEU A 547 -22.28 8.90 -3.70
CA LEU A 547 -22.09 7.64 -2.96
C LEU A 547 -22.31 7.82 -1.45
N VAL A 548 -21.80 8.91 -0.87
CA VAL A 548 -22.02 9.22 0.55
C VAL A 548 -23.51 9.50 0.81
N ALA A 549 -24.18 10.27 -0.05
CA ALA A 549 -25.59 10.57 0.09
C ALA A 549 -26.47 9.29 0.01
N GLU A 550 -26.15 8.34 -0.86
CA GLU A 550 -26.89 7.07 -0.94
C GLU A 550 -26.66 6.20 0.30
N ALA A 551 -25.41 6.15 0.83
CA ALA A 551 -25.13 5.48 2.09
C ALA A 551 -25.88 6.11 3.28
N GLU A 552 -25.94 7.45 3.36
CA GLU A 552 -26.74 8.16 4.37
C GLU A 552 -28.24 7.83 4.26
N LYS A 553 -28.78 7.80 3.04
CA LYS A 553 -30.19 7.46 2.78
C LYS A 553 -30.50 6.03 3.24
N ILE A 554 -29.66 5.05 2.93
CA ILE A 554 -29.83 3.67 3.40
C ILE A 554 -29.80 3.62 4.92
N ALA A 555 -28.80 4.24 5.57
CA ALA A 555 -28.66 4.26 7.02
C ALA A 555 -29.90 4.87 7.71
N LYS A 556 -30.41 6.00 7.21
CA LYS A 556 -31.65 6.63 7.72
C LYS A 556 -32.87 5.73 7.57
N ASN A 557 -33.04 5.14 6.40
CA ASN A 557 -34.18 4.26 6.12
C ASN A 557 -34.17 2.99 7.01
N MET A 558 -32.97 2.57 7.45
CA MET A 558 -32.81 1.46 8.38
C MET A 558 -32.86 1.89 9.86
N GLY A 559 -33.18 3.16 10.14
CA GLY A 559 -33.45 3.69 11.49
C GLY A 559 -32.22 4.02 12.33
N TYR A 560 -31.03 4.14 11.70
CA TYR A 560 -29.83 4.56 12.43
C TYR A 560 -29.87 6.06 12.74
N PRO A 561 -29.58 6.48 14.00
CA PRO A 561 -29.61 7.90 14.38
C PRO A 561 -28.40 8.67 13.91
N LYS A 562 -27.31 7.98 13.54
CA LYS A 562 -26.05 8.58 13.10
C LYS A 562 -25.29 7.67 12.14
N ILE A 563 -24.35 8.27 11.43
CA ILE A 563 -23.40 7.56 10.58
C ILE A 563 -21.97 7.99 10.92
N ALA A 564 -21.06 7.04 10.98
CA ALA A 564 -19.64 7.26 11.27
C ALA A 564 -18.76 6.77 10.13
N ILE A 565 -17.66 7.49 9.86
CA ILE A 565 -16.71 7.18 8.80
C ILE A 565 -15.34 6.96 9.43
N ILE A 566 -14.72 5.81 9.17
CA ILE A 566 -13.30 5.58 9.48
C ILE A 566 -12.46 6.31 8.42
N SER A 567 -12.16 7.57 8.65
CA SER A 567 -11.37 8.37 7.71
C SER A 567 -9.88 8.30 8.01
N GLY A 568 -9.06 8.37 6.97
CA GLY A 568 -7.66 8.78 7.14
C GLY A 568 -7.59 10.28 7.42
N THR A 569 -6.45 10.71 7.98
CA THR A 569 -6.23 12.09 8.41
C THR A 569 -6.41 13.09 7.26
N GLY A 570 -5.75 12.85 6.14
CA GLY A 570 -5.71 13.80 5.01
C GLY A 570 -7.00 13.95 4.21
N VAL A 571 -8.08 13.22 4.56
CA VAL A 571 -9.40 13.36 3.89
C VAL A 571 -10.50 13.89 4.82
N ARG A 572 -10.20 14.23 6.06
CA ARG A 572 -11.20 14.74 7.02
C ARG A 572 -11.88 16.01 6.53
N ASN A 573 -11.15 16.91 5.90
CA ASN A 573 -11.70 18.16 5.34
C ASN A 573 -12.73 17.92 4.22
N TYR A 574 -12.60 16.83 3.46
CA TYR A 574 -13.62 16.44 2.50
C TYR A 574 -14.94 16.11 3.19
N TYR A 575 -14.90 15.34 4.29
CA TYR A 575 -16.11 14.97 5.03
C TYR A 575 -16.71 16.14 5.83
N ARG A 576 -15.87 17.09 6.34
CA ARG A 576 -16.39 18.32 6.96
C ARG A 576 -17.26 19.12 5.98
N LYS A 577 -16.89 19.21 4.70
CA LYS A 577 -17.71 19.86 3.64
C LYS A 577 -19.03 19.12 3.37
N LEU A 578 -19.18 17.87 3.81
CA LEU A 578 -20.41 17.09 3.73
C LEU A 578 -21.24 17.11 5.03
N GLY A 579 -20.84 17.94 6.00
CA GLY A 579 -21.54 18.12 7.27
C GLY A 579 -21.16 17.12 8.37
N TYR A 580 -20.00 16.44 8.24
CA TYR A 580 -19.47 15.57 9.28
C TYR A 580 -18.56 16.35 10.23
N THR A 581 -18.56 15.98 11.50
CA THR A 581 -17.65 16.49 12.53
C THR A 581 -16.71 15.40 13.00
N LEU A 582 -15.48 15.77 13.35
CA LEU A 582 -14.56 14.84 13.97
C LEU A 582 -14.98 14.62 15.42
N ASN A 583 -15.26 13.38 15.77
CA ASN A 583 -15.55 12.99 17.15
C ASN A 583 -14.67 11.79 17.49
N ASP A 584 -13.82 11.92 18.49
CA ASP A 584 -12.70 11.03 18.74
C ASP A 584 -11.83 10.93 17.45
N THR A 585 -11.76 9.75 16.84
CA THR A 585 -10.97 9.50 15.63
C THR A 585 -11.83 9.21 14.39
N TYR A 586 -13.14 9.37 14.48
CA TYR A 586 -14.10 9.15 13.39
C TYR A 586 -14.77 10.45 12.95
N MET A 587 -15.12 10.50 11.66
CA MET A 587 -16.00 11.55 11.15
C MET A 587 -17.45 11.12 11.35
N VAL A 588 -18.24 11.89 12.13
CA VAL A 588 -19.61 11.52 12.52
C VAL A 588 -20.59 12.58 12.07
N LYS A 589 -21.78 12.12 11.63
CA LYS A 589 -22.91 12.96 11.28
C LYS A 589 -24.18 12.39 11.94
N MET A 590 -24.89 13.23 12.69
CA MET A 590 -26.22 12.92 13.22
C MET A 590 -27.27 13.11 12.13
N PHE A 591 -28.33 12.33 12.17
CA PHE A 591 -29.43 12.40 11.21
C PHE A 591 -30.60 13.22 11.70
#